data_04b123b3bc91419576d124c05db71b3a
#
_entry.id   04b123b3bc91419576d124c05db71b3a
#
_cell.length_a   1.000
_cell.length_b   1.000
_cell.length_c   1.000
_cell.angle_alpha   90.00
_cell.angle_beta   90.00
_cell.angle_gamma   90.00
#
_symmetry.space_group_name_H-M   'P 1'
#
loop_
_entity.id
_entity.type
_entity.pdbx_description
1 polymer ?
#
loop_
_entity_poly.entity_id
_entity_poly.type
_entity_poly.pdbx_seq_one_letter_code
_entity_poly.pdbx_strand_id
1 'polypeptide(L)'
;ARSIENMERLINKHPSNPFYNELLGEIYFANNDYKSATFYHEAAINNIDKVNDLYYMMMGNYLLTFEETNKSTEAILNLKKSLLINSENAYAWYLLSRAYAQTGSISLANYATAERYFLIGERELSYEFAVKALKQIEENSPEWYRSNDLIEILQKEVSKR
;
A
#
# COMPACT_ATOMS: atom_id res chain seq x y z
N ALA A 1 -27.08 -7.26 0.00
CA ALA A 1 -27.86 -7.58 -1.21
C ALA A 1 -28.49 -6.33 -1.83
N ARG A 2 -29.34 -5.57 -1.13
CA ARG A 2 -30.06 -4.41 -1.68
C ARG A 2 -29.16 -3.22 -2.08
N SER A 3 -28.01 -3.04 -1.40
CA SER A 3 -27.06 -1.98 -1.72
C SER A 3 -26.34 -2.26 -3.04
N ILE A 4 -25.91 -3.49 -3.25
CA ILE A 4 -25.24 -3.94 -4.49
C ILE A 4 -26.19 -3.76 -5.68
N GLU A 5 -27.42 -4.28 -5.59
CA GLU A 5 -28.42 -4.18 -6.66
C GLU A 5 -28.71 -2.72 -7.07
N ASN A 6 -28.80 -1.82 -6.10
CA ASN A 6 -29.02 -0.40 -6.39
C ASN A 6 -27.80 0.25 -7.06
N MET A 7 -26.58 -0.08 -6.62
CA MET A 7 -25.35 0.43 -7.23
C MET A 7 -25.13 -0.14 -8.64
N GLU A 8 -25.41 -1.41 -8.88
CA GLU A 8 -25.33 -2.00 -10.21
C GLU A 8 -26.30 -1.33 -11.20
N ARG A 9 -27.49 -0.95 -10.75
CA ARG A 9 -28.44 -0.17 -11.58
C ARG A 9 -27.88 1.21 -11.94
N LEU A 10 -27.16 1.87 -11.02
CA LEU A 10 -26.52 3.16 -11.29
C LEU A 10 -25.35 3.02 -12.26
N ILE A 11 -24.52 2.00 -12.09
CA ILE A 11 -23.39 1.71 -12.99
C ILE A 11 -23.88 1.34 -14.39
N ASN A 12 -24.93 0.55 -14.50
CA ASN A 12 -25.54 0.23 -15.82
C ASN A 12 -25.97 1.49 -16.59
N LYS A 13 -26.36 2.57 -15.88
CA LYS A 13 -26.69 3.86 -16.50
C LYS A 13 -25.45 4.75 -16.74
N HIS A 14 -24.43 4.61 -15.94
CA HIS A 14 -23.21 5.43 -15.94
C HIS A 14 -21.96 4.57 -15.76
N PRO A 15 -21.61 3.68 -16.72
CA PRO A 15 -20.56 2.68 -16.54
C PRO A 15 -19.15 3.25 -16.36
N SER A 16 -18.91 4.44 -16.88
CA SER A 16 -17.63 5.14 -16.73
C SER A 16 -17.58 6.11 -15.55
N ASN A 17 -18.57 6.13 -14.66
CA ASN A 17 -18.50 6.99 -13.50
C ASN A 17 -17.54 6.41 -12.46
N PRO A 18 -16.39 7.08 -12.18
CA PRO A 18 -15.35 6.53 -11.29
C PRO A 18 -15.84 6.37 -9.86
N PHE A 19 -16.66 7.29 -9.37
CA PHE A 19 -17.17 7.25 -7.98
C PHE A 19 -18.16 6.12 -7.74
N TYR A 20 -18.98 5.77 -8.75
CA TYR A 20 -19.89 4.63 -8.63
C TYR A 20 -19.10 3.31 -8.66
N ASN A 21 -18.09 3.23 -9.51
CA ASN A 21 -17.22 2.07 -9.58
C ASN A 21 -16.42 1.91 -8.27
N GLU A 22 -15.84 2.99 -7.74
CA GLU A 22 -15.14 2.97 -6.45
C GLU A 22 -16.03 2.44 -5.33
N LEU A 23 -17.23 3.04 -5.15
CA LEU A 23 -18.16 2.65 -4.10
C LEU A 23 -18.62 1.20 -4.24
N LEU A 24 -18.85 0.71 -5.46
CA LEU A 24 -19.22 -0.69 -5.67
C LEU A 24 -18.04 -1.63 -5.36
N GLY A 25 -16.81 -1.23 -5.69
CA GLY A 25 -15.60 -1.93 -5.30
C GLY A 25 -15.48 -2.09 -3.78
N GLU A 26 -15.71 -1.03 -3.03
CA GLU A 26 -15.72 -1.06 -1.55
C GLU A 26 -16.81 -1.99 -0.99
N ILE A 27 -18.02 -1.92 -1.56
CA ILE A 27 -19.13 -2.78 -1.14
C ILE A 27 -18.80 -4.25 -1.40
N TYR A 28 -18.22 -4.61 -2.53
CA TYR A 28 -17.81 -5.97 -2.83
C TYR A 28 -16.68 -6.43 -1.90
N PHE A 29 -15.70 -5.56 -1.62
CA PHE A 29 -14.64 -5.85 -0.67
C PHE A 29 -15.19 -6.16 0.74
N ALA A 30 -16.12 -5.34 1.22
CA ALA A 30 -16.79 -5.54 2.52
C ALA A 30 -17.61 -6.85 2.57
N ASN A 31 -18.03 -7.38 1.41
CA ASN A 31 -18.70 -8.66 1.30
C ASN A 31 -17.75 -9.84 0.99
N ASN A 32 -16.44 -9.65 1.06
CA ASN A 32 -15.39 -10.61 0.75
C ASN A 32 -15.38 -11.12 -0.71
N ASP A 33 -16.04 -10.42 -1.63
CA ASP A 33 -15.92 -10.65 -3.06
C ASP A 33 -14.76 -9.80 -3.61
N TYR A 34 -13.55 -10.27 -3.36
CA TYR A 34 -12.31 -9.55 -3.71
C TYR A 34 -12.11 -9.44 -5.22
N LYS A 35 -12.61 -10.40 -5.99
CA LYS A 35 -12.52 -10.38 -7.45
C LYS A 35 -13.35 -9.24 -8.04
N SER A 36 -14.59 -9.11 -7.62
CA SER A 36 -15.46 -8.01 -8.04
C SER A 36 -14.94 -6.67 -7.50
N ALA A 37 -14.42 -6.64 -6.26
CA ALA A 37 -13.84 -5.45 -5.68
C ALA A 37 -12.68 -4.90 -6.52
N THR A 38 -11.72 -5.74 -6.90
CA THR A 38 -10.59 -5.33 -7.77
C THR A 38 -11.08 -4.88 -9.14
N PHE A 39 -12.02 -5.57 -9.75
CA PHE A 39 -12.57 -5.22 -11.07
C PHE A 39 -13.18 -3.81 -11.08
N TYR A 40 -14.06 -3.52 -10.14
CA TYR A 40 -14.72 -2.21 -10.09
C TYR A 40 -13.77 -1.10 -9.67
N HIS A 41 -12.84 -1.37 -8.77
CA HIS A 41 -11.85 -0.38 -8.36
C HIS A 41 -10.86 -0.05 -9.50
N GLU A 42 -10.47 -1.04 -10.31
CA GLU A 42 -9.68 -0.81 -11.53
C GLU A 42 -10.47 0.06 -12.53
N ALA A 43 -11.76 -0.21 -12.71
CA ALA A 43 -12.61 0.62 -13.55
C ALA A 43 -12.70 2.07 -13.03
N ALA A 44 -12.70 2.29 -11.72
CA ALA A 44 -12.65 3.62 -11.13
C ALA A 44 -11.32 4.33 -11.47
N ILE A 45 -10.17 3.66 -11.27
CA ILE A 45 -8.84 4.20 -11.59
C ILE A 45 -8.74 4.59 -13.06
N ASN A 46 -9.26 3.77 -13.96
CA ASN A 46 -9.18 3.99 -15.41
C ASN A 46 -10.09 5.12 -15.93
N ASN A 47 -11.07 5.53 -15.15
CA ASN A 47 -12.06 6.55 -15.57
C ASN A 47 -11.96 7.87 -14.78
N ILE A 48 -11.08 7.97 -13.78
CA ILE A 48 -10.89 9.21 -13.03
C ILE A 48 -9.82 10.08 -13.69
N ASP A 49 -10.07 11.39 -13.81
CA ASP A 49 -9.15 12.33 -14.48
C ASP A 49 -7.79 12.44 -13.75
N LYS A 50 -7.81 12.38 -12.43
CA LYS A 50 -6.61 12.46 -11.59
C LYS A 50 -6.68 11.44 -10.47
N VAL A 51 -5.88 10.40 -10.57
CA VAL A 51 -5.76 9.38 -9.54
C VAL A 51 -4.97 9.94 -8.35
N ASN A 52 -5.51 9.82 -7.14
CA ASN A 52 -4.80 10.15 -5.90
C ASN A 52 -4.16 8.90 -5.27
N ASP A 53 -3.42 9.09 -4.17
CA ASP A 53 -2.72 8.02 -3.46
C ASP A 53 -3.67 6.95 -2.91
N LEU A 54 -4.88 7.33 -2.49
CA LEU A 54 -5.83 6.40 -1.87
C LEU A 54 -6.34 5.34 -2.87
N TYR A 55 -6.56 5.71 -4.13
CA TYR A 55 -6.96 4.73 -5.15
C TYR A 55 -5.91 3.63 -5.33
N TYR A 56 -4.64 4.01 -5.44
CA TYR A 56 -3.55 3.05 -5.55
C TYR A 56 -3.36 2.24 -4.28
N MET A 57 -3.48 2.86 -3.11
CA MET A 57 -3.40 2.17 -1.83
C MET A 57 -4.50 1.12 -1.68
N MET A 58 -5.76 1.48 -2.00
CA MET A 58 -6.89 0.56 -1.92
C MET A 58 -6.76 -0.60 -2.92
N MET A 59 -6.30 -0.34 -4.15
CA MET A 59 -5.99 -1.41 -5.10
C MET A 59 -4.96 -2.38 -4.52
N GLY A 60 -3.87 -1.86 -3.95
CA GLY A 60 -2.86 -2.68 -3.27
C GLY A 60 -3.45 -3.51 -2.13
N ASN A 61 -4.34 -2.92 -1.32
CA ASN A 61 -5.01 -3.63 -0.24
C ASN A 61 -5.90 -4.77 -0.76
N TYR A 62 -6.66 -4.54 -1.81
CA TYR A 62 -7.52 -5.57 -2.41
C TYR A 62 -6.69 -6.72 -2.98
N LEU A 63 -5.63 -6.42 -3.69
CA LEU A 63 -4.72 -7.42 -4.27
C LEU A 63 -4.05 -8.31 -3.22
N LEU A 64 -3.78 -7.79 -2.03
CA LEU A 64 -3.18 -8.53 -0.91
C LEU A 64 -4.13 -9.55 -0.26
N THR A 65 -5.41 -9.58 -0.62
CA THR A 65 -6.33 -10.61 -0.16
C THR A 65 -6.21 -11.92 -0.96
N PHE A 66 -5.57 -11.86 -2.13
CA PHE A 66 -5.28 -13.05 -2.92
C PHE A 66 -3.98 -13.70 -2.44
N GLU A 67 -3.95 -15.03 -2.36
CA GLU A 67 -2.76 -15.78 -1.92
C GLU A 67 -1.71 -15.96 -3.03
N GLU A 68 -1.99 -15.48 -4.23
CA GLU A 68 -1.14 -15.65 -5.41
C GLU A 68 0.00 -14.64 -5.42
N THR A 69 1.24 -15.12 -5.57
CA THR A 69 2.45 -14.28 -5.58
C THR A 69 2.44 -13.18 -6.65
N ASN A 70 1.85 -13.44 -7.83
CA ASN A 70 1.69 -12.44 -8.88
C ASN A 70 0.80 -11.28 -8.43
N LYS A 71 -0.24 -11.54 -7.63
CA LYS A 71 -1.10 -10.50 -7.05
C LYS A 71 -0.36 -9.66 -6.01
N SER A 72 0.48 -10.27 -5.19
CA SER A 72 1.34 -9.53 -4.26
C SER A 72 2.35 -8.64 -4.99
N THR A 73 2.89 -9.09 -6.13
CA THR A 73 3.76 -8.25 -6.98
C THR A 73 3.00 -7.07 -7.57
N GLU A 74 1.78 -7.28 -8.04
CA GLU A 74 0.90 -6.21 -8.53
C GLU A 74 0.53 -5.22 -7.42
N ALA A 75 0.30 -5.72 -6.19
CA ALA A 75 0.07 -4.88 -5.02
C ALA A 75 1.28 -3.99 -4.72
N ILE A 76 2.51 -4.51 -4.77
CA ILE A 76 3.74 -3.71 -4.59
C ILE A 76 3.77 -2.53 -5.58
N LEU A 77 3.47 -2.76 -6.85
CA LEU A 77 3.47 -1.71 -7.87
C LEU A 77 2.46 -0.59 -7.54
N ASN A 78 1.24 -0.96 -7.16
CA ASN A 78 0.21 0.01 -6.78
C ASN A 78 0.58 0.77 -5.50
N LEU A 79 1.07 0.09 -4.47
CA LEU A 79 1.48 0.72 -3.22
C LEU A 79 2.67 1.67 -3.40
N LYS A 80 3.64 1.32 -4.26
CA LYS A 80 4.72 2.24 -4.64
C LYS A 80 4.19 3.48 -5.36
N LYS A 81 3.22 3.36 -6.25
CA LYS A 81 2.55 4.52 -6.87
C LYS A 81 1.84 5.39 -5.83
N SER A 82 1.14 4.79 -4.87
CA SER A 82 0.52 5.51 -3.75
C SER A 82 1.56 6.33 -2.98
N LEU A 83 2.67 5.70 -2.59
CA LEU A 83 3.73 6.33 -1.81
C LEU A 83 4.54 7.37 -2.59
N LEU A 84 4.59 7.30 -3.91
CA LEU A 84 5.16 8.38 -4.75
C LEU A 84 4.30 9.65 -4.70
N ILE A 85 2.98 9.51 -4.53
CA ILE A 85 2.07 10.65 -4.42
C ILE A 85 2.05 11.18 -2.98
N ASN A 86 2.02 10.28 -1.99
CA ASN A 86 1.95 10.60 -0.57
C ASN A 86 2.84 9.65 0.24
N SER A 87 4.09 10.04 0.46
CA SER A 87 5.07 9.26 1.22
C SER A 87 4.78 9.21 2.73
N GLU A 88 3.89 10.06 3.24
CA GLU A 88 3.52 10.11 4.66
C GLU A 88 2.35 9.19 5.02
N ASN A 89 1.84 8.40 4.08
CA ASN A 89 0.77 7.45 4.33
C ASN A 89 1.31 6.19 5.04
N ALA A 90 1.28 6.21 6.38
CA ALA A 90 1.76 5.10 7.21
C ALA A 90 1.00 3.77 6.94
N TYR A 91 -0.26 3.84 6.50
CA TYR A 91 -1.02 2.63 6.17
C TYR A 91 -0.58 2.02 4.83
N ALA A 92 -0.24 2.85 3.84
CA ALA A 92 0.34 2.37 2.59
C ALA A 92 1.70 1.67 2.83
N TRP A 93 2.55 2.20 3.71
CA TRP A 93 3.78 1.54 4.14
C TRP A 93 3.52 0.20 4.83
N TYR A 94 2.50 0.11 5.70
CA TYR A 94 2.10 -1.15 6.31
C TYR A 94 1.69 -2.19 5.25
N LEU A 95 0.87 -1.80 4.29
CA LEU A 95 0.45 -2.70 3.21
C LEU A 95 1.65 -3.12 2.35
N LEU A 96 2.57 -2.20 2.04
CA LEU A 96 3.77 -2.49 1.28
C LEU A 96 4.68 -3.50 2.00
N SER A 97 4.82 -3.38 3.33
CA SER A 97 5.58 -4.35 4.11
C SER A 97 4.98 -5.76 4.03
N ARG A 98 3.65 -5.87 4.07
CA ARG A 98 2.94 -7.14 3.89
C ARG A 98 3.14 -7.72 2.49
N ALA A 99 3.05 -6.87 1.46
CA ALA A 99 3.25 -7.28 0.08
C ALA A 99 4.67 -7.85 -0.15
N TYR A 100 5.68 -7.16 0.37
CA TYR A 100 7.06 -7.66 0.34
C TYR A 100 7.25 -8.97 1.10
N ALA A 101 6.62 -9.13 2.26
CA ALA A 101 6.69 -10.36 3.03
C ALA A 101 6.06 -11.55 2.27
N GLN A 102 4.92 -11.34 1.61
CA GLN A 102 4.26 -12.37 0.78
C GLN A 102 5.10 -12.78 -0.44
N THR A 103 5.93 -11.88 -0.98
CA THR A 103 6.87 -12.20 -2.07
C THR A 103 8.22 -12.74 -1.59
N GLY A 104 8.41 -12.91 -0.27
CA GLY A 104 9.67 -13.35 0.31
C GLY A 104 10.77 -12.29 0.37
N SER A 105 10.47 -11.04 0.02
CA SER A 105 11.42 -9.91 0.04
C SER A 105 11.56 -9.32 1.45
N ILE A 106 12.09 -10.11 2.39
CA ILE A 106 12.07 -9.80 3.83
C ILE A 106 12.81 -8.52 4.18
N SER A 107 13.95 -8.23 3.53
CA SER A 107 14.69 -6.98 3.78
C SER A 107 13.89 -5.75 3.37
N LEU A 108 13.19 -5.80 2.23
CA LEU A 108 12.30 -4.71 1.79
C LEU A 108 11.04 -4.61 2.68
N ALA A 109 10.55 -5.73 3.21
CA ALA A 109 9.48 -5.72 4.20
C ALA A 109 9.91 -5.01 5.49
N ASN A 110 11.14 -5.27 5.95
CA ASN A 110 11.73 -4.57 7.10
C ASN A 110 11.89 -3.07 6.83
N TYR A 111 12.37 -2.70 5.65
CA TYR A 111 12.47 -1.30 5.23
C TYR A 111 11.12 -0.58 5.28
N ALA A 112 10.09 -1.14 4.65
CA ALA A 112 8.75 -0.57 4.66
C ALA A 112 8.16 -0.49 6.08
N THR A 113 8.48 -1.45 6.94
CA THR A 113 8.10 -1.45 8.35
C THR A 113 8.80 -0.33 9.13
N ALA A 114 10.09 -0.08 8.85
CA ALA A 114 10.84 1.02 9.46
C ALA A 114 10.23 2.39 9.11
N GLU A 115 9.90 2.63 7.85
CA GLU A 115 9.23 3.85 7.40
C GLU A 115 7.88 4.05 8.10
N ARG A 116 7.07 3.00 8.17
CA ARG A 116 5.80 3.07 8.90
C ARG A 116 6.00 3.49 10.35
N TYR A 117 6.92 2.84 11.07
CA TYR A 117 7.18 3.16 12.48
C TYR A 117 7.75 4.56 12.66
N PHE A 118 8.57 5.03 11.74
CA PHE A 118 9.06 6.40 11.72
C PHE A 118 7.90 7.41 11.66
N LEU A 119 6.95 7.20 10.76
CA LEU A 119 5.80 8.09 10.56
C LEU A 119 4.84 8.12 11.76
N ILE A 120 4.64 6.99 12.44
CA ILE A 120 3.77 6.93 13.61
C ILE A 120 4.50 7.27 14.94
N GLY A 121 5.78 7.66 14.89
CA GLY A 121 6.56 8.12 16.04
C GLY A 121 7.19 7.02 16.89
N GLU A 122 7.10 5.76 16.49
CA GLU A 122 7.68 4.58 17.19
C GLU A 122 9.17 4.45 16.85
N ARG A 123 9.99 5.33 17.44
CA ARG A 123 11.39 5.56 17.09
C ARG A 123 12.28 4.33 17.25
N GLU A 124 12.16 3.63 18.38
CA GLU A 124 12.93 2.44 18.70
C GLU A 124 12.65 1.31 17.69
N LEU A 125 11.37 1.09 17.39
CA LEU A 125 10.96 0.08 16.39
C LEU A 125 11.43 0.47 14.99
N SER A 126 11.33 1.74 14.61
CA SER A 126 11.82 2.23 13.33
C SER A 126 13.31 1.95 13.17
N TYR A 127 14.12 2.26 14.18
CA TYR A 127 15.57 1.98 14.19
C TYR A 127 15.86 0.48 14.05
N GLU A 128 15.20 -0.36 14.86
CA GLU A 128 15.39 -1.81 14.84
C GLU A 128 15.11 -2.40 13.45
N PHE A 129 13.99 -1.99 12.82
CA PHE A 129 13.62 -2.48 11.50
C PHE A 129 14.50 -1.93 10.38
N ALA A 130 14.98 -0.68 10.47
CA ALA A 130 15.96 -0.13 9.53
C ALA A 130 17.28 -0.91 9.57
N VAL A 131 17.79 -1.24 10.76
CA VAL A 131 18.98 -2.10 10.92
C VAL A 131 18.76 -3.51 10.37
N LYS A 132 17.57 -4.10 10.57
CA LYS A 132 17.24 -5.41 9.98
C LYS A 132 17.20 -5.35 8.46
N ALA A 133 16.69 -4.27 7.89
CA ALA A 133 16.62 -4.06 6.45
C ALA A 133 18.01 -4.07 5.82
N LEU A 134 18.95 -3.32 6.37
CA LEU A 134 20.32 -3.20 5.83
C LEU A 134 21.11 -4.52 5.75
N LYS A 135 20.71 -5.56 6.47
CA LYS A 135 21.43 -6.84 6.45
C LYS A 135 21.40 -7.54 5.09
N GLN A 136 20.39 -7.27 4.27
CA GLN A 136 20.14 -7.99 3.02
C GLN A 136 19.62 -7.08 1.88
N ILE A 137 19.42 -5.78 2.11
CA ILE A 137 19.12 -4.84 1.02
C ILE A 137 20.37 -4.68 0.15
N GLU A 138 20.17 -4.58 -1.15
CA GLU A 138 21.22 -4.29 -2.12
C GLU A 138 21.88 -2.95 -1.79
N GLU A 139 23.20 -2.98 -1.59
CA GLU A 139 23.97 -1.77 -1.30
C GLU A 139 23.85 -0.76 -2.44
N ASN A 140 23.77 0.51 -2.06
CA ASN A 140 23.58 1.64 -2.98
C ASN A 140 22.21 1.70 -3.68
N SER A 141 21.24 0.86 -3.29
CA SER A 141 19.84 1.05 -3.70
C SER A 141 19.20 2.24 -2.98
N PRO A 142 18.12 2.84 -3.53
CA PRO A 142 17.40 3.91 -2.84
C PRO A 142 16.94 3.52 -1.43
N GLU A 143 16.47 2.30 -1.26
CA GLU A 143 16.01 1.75 0.00
C GLU A 143 17.16 1.55 1.00
N TRP A 144 18.37 1.22 0.51
CA TRP A 144 19.58 1.14 1.34
C TRP A 144 19.99 2.52 1.88
N TYR A 145 20.06 3.53 1.01
CA TYR A 145 20.36 4.89 1.44
C TYR A 145 19.33 5.40 2.44
N ARG A 146 18.06 5.20 2.15
CA ARG A 146 16.99 5.66 3.05
C ARG A 146 17.01 4.95 4.41
N SER A 147 17.35 3.66 4.45
CA SER A 147 17.51 2.94 5.71
C SER A 147 18.67 3.47 6.55
N ASN A 148 19.79 3.86 5.92
CA ASN A 148 20.90 4.52 6.61
C ASN A 148 20.50 5.90 7.14
N ASP A 149 19.78 6.71 6.35
CA ASP A 149 19.28 8.01 6.78
C ASP A 149 18.37 7.90 8.02
N LEU A 150 17.46 6.93 8.03
CA LEU A 150 16.61 6.67 9.20
C LEU A 150 17.44 6.35 10.45
N ILE A 151 18.44 5.49 10.33
CA ILE A 151 19.32 5.14 11.46
C ILE A 151 20.05 6.38 11.96
N GLU A 152 20.62 7.19 11.07
CA GLU A 152 21.36 8.40 11.44
C GLU A 152 20.47 9.42 12.15
N ILE A 153 19.26 9.66 11.63
CA ILE A 153 18.28 10.57 12.24
C ILE A 153 17.91 10.10 13.65
N LEU A 154 17.59 8.81 13.78
CA LEU A 154 17.12 8.22 15.04
C LEU A 154 18.23 8.17 16.10
N GLN A 155 19.49 7.90 15.73
CA GLN A 155 20.64 7.95 16.64
C GLN A 155 20.89 9.37 17.18
N LYS A 156 20.78 10.39 16.33
CA LYS A 156 20.93 11.79 16.75
C LYS A 156 19.84 12.25 17.73
N GLU A 157 18.62 11.73 17.58
CA GLU A 157 17.52 12.04 18.50
C GLU A 157 17.74 11.40 19.89
N VAL A 158 18.23 10.16 19.93
CA VAL A 158 18.54 9.45 21.19
C VAL A 158 19.71 10.10 21.92
N SER A 159 20.73 10.59 21.21
CA SER A 159 21.91 11.25 21.81
C SER A 159 21.63 12.63 22.42
N LYS A 160 20.46 13.21 22.15
CA LYS A 160 20.04 14.52 22.67
C LYS A 160 19.13 14.44 23.91
N ARG A 161 18.75 13.24 24.34
CA ARG A 161 17.96 12.97 25.55
C ARG A 161 18.88 12.58 26.72
#